data_fbcdf7f18b9c591e74553a6ee6c7b8d9
#
_entry.id   fbcdf7f18b9c591e74553a6ee6c7b8d9
#
_cell.length_a   1.000
_cell.length_b   1.000
_cell.length_c   1.000
_cell.angle_alpha   90.00
_cell.angle_beta   90.00
_cell.angle_gamma   90.00
#
_symmetry.space_group_name_H-M   'P 1'
#
loop_
_entity.id
_entity.type
_entity.pdbx_description
1 polymer ?
#
loop_
_entity_poly.entity_id
_entity_poly.type
_entity_poly.pdbx_seq_one_letter_code
_entity_poly.pdbx_strand_id
1 'polypeptide(L)'
;MRADGTILGRKFINFPSDKDHLYHVLGRIRRFQREHSSEQVQSRWDYAKRLNMELSRKIAEEITKYAAEYQADVIVLEYLEMQGKISGKKKQKLHLWRKRDIQKLCEHQAHRNGTRVSRVSARNTSRLACDGSGAVVRNQENHSLCTFRTGKQYNCDLSATYNIGARYFIRELLKPFPETERSSLETKVAAVKRRTSCVYADLRKLHVEVNNLKAA
;
A
#
# COMPACT_ATOMS: atom_id res chain seq x y z
N MET A 1 -13.20 -2.35 -1.99
CA MET A 1 -13.86 -1.04 -1.81
C MET A 1 -14.55 -0.66 -3.11
N ARG A 2 -15.74 -0.08 -3.05
CA ARG A 2 -16.50 0.48 -4.19
C ARG A 2 -16.23 1.98 -4.35
N ALA A 3 -16.69 2.56 -5.46
CA ALA A 3 -16.50 3.99 -5.78
C ALA A 3 -17.22 4.94 -4.80
N ASP A 4 -18.28 4.49 -4.14
CA ASP A 4 -19.00 5.19 -3.09
C ASP A 4 -18.27 5.16 -1.72
N GLY A 5 -17.16 4.43 -1.62
CA GLY A 5 -16.41 4.20 -0.39
C GLY A 5 -16.87 2.95 0.39
N THR A 6 -17.86 2.19 -0.06
CA THR A 6 -18.28 0.97 0.63
C THR A 6 -17.15 -0.05 0.71
N ILE A 7 -16.84 -0.51 1.91
CA ILE A 7 -15.82 -1.53 2.16
C ILE A 7 -16.47 -2.91 2.13
N LEU A 8 -16.12 -3.74 1.15
CA LEU A 8 -16.68 -5.09 0.98
C LEU A 8 -15.99 -6.12 1.87
N GLY A 9 -14.70 -5.96 2.13
CA GLY A 9 -13.93 -6.90 2.94
C GLY A 9 -12.58 -6.34 3.35
N ARG A 10 -11.91 -7.07 4.27
CA ARG A 10 -10.59 -6.75 4.81
C ARG A 10 -9.82 -8.04 4.98
N LYS A 11 -8.54 -8.03 4.59
CA LYS A 11 -7.66 -9.19 4.76
C LYS A 11 -6.27 -8.73 5.17
N PHE A 12 -5.73 -9.33 6.21
CA PHE A 12 -4.34 -9.18 6.62
C PHE A 12 -3.56 -10.38 6.13
N ILE A 13 -2.57 -10.14 5.27
CA ILE A 13 -1.70 -11.18 4.71
C ILE A 13 -0.44 -11.24 5.55
N ASN A 14 -0.22 -12.37 6.20
CA ASN A 14 0.96 -12.60 7.01
C ASN A 14 1.42 -14.05 6.90
N PHE A 15 2.73 -14.26 6.80
CA PHE A 15 3.39 -15.54 6.75
C PHE A 15 4.47 -15.59 7.86
N PRO A 16 4.07 -15.79 9.13
CA PRO A 16 5.00 -15.70 10.26
C PRO A 16 6.13 -16.72 10.16
N SER A 17 5.83 -17.99 9.89
CA SER A 17 6.82 -19.06 9.78
C SER A 17 7.87 -18.79 8.69
N ASP A 18 7.46 -18.31 7.50
CA ASP A 18 8.38 -17.95 6.42
C ASP A 18 9.28 -16.78 6.81
N LYS A 19 8.70 -15.78 7.52
CA LYS A 19 9.46 -14.61 8.01
C LYS A 19 10.46 -14.99 9.09
N ASP A 20 10.08 -15.86 10.02
CA ASP A 20 10.95 -16.36 11.08
C ASP A 20 12.08 -17.20 10.49
N HIS A 21 11.77 -18.08 9.53
CA HIS A 21 12.79 -18.85 8.83
C HIS A 21 13.81 -17.92 8.15
N LEU A 22 13.35 -16.94 7.38
CA LEU A 22 14.22 -15.95 6.73
C LEU A 22 15.06 -15.17 7.76
N TYR A 23 14.47 -14.75 8.89
CA TYR A 23 15.18 -14.07 9.97
C TYR A 23 16.32 -14.91 10.53
N HIS A 24 16.09 -16.20 10.80
CA HIS A 24 17.12 -17.13 11.29
C HIS A 24 18.21 -17.39 10.25
N VAL A 25 17.84 -17.53 8.96
CA VAL A 25 18.83 -17.66 7.88
C VAL A 25 19.73 -16.43 7.83
N LEU A 26 19.18 -15.23 7.89
CA LEU A 26 19.95 -13.96 7.90
C LEU A 26 20.84 -13.84 9.13
N GLY A 27 20.38 -14.29 10.29
CA GLY A 27 21.17 -14.36 11.51
C GLY A 27 22.39 -15.27 11.36
N ARG A 28 22.23 -16.44 10.73
CA ARG A 28 23.34 -17.36 10.42
C ARG A 28 24.32 -16.79 9.41
N ILE A 29 23.82 -16.12 8.34
CA ILE A 29 24.68 -15.43 7.37
C ILE A 29 25.54 -14.37 8.04
N ARG A 30 24.97 -13.54 8.91
CA ARG A 30 25.69 -12.47 9.62
C ARG A 30 26.82 -13.02 10.50
N ARG A 31 26.61 -14.17 11.18
CA ARG A 31 27.66 -14.86 11.96
C ARG A 31 28.76 -15.37 11.04
N PHE A 32 28.37 -16.06 9.98
CA PHE A 32 29.31 -16.64 9.01
C PHE A 32 30.17 -15.56 8.30
N GLN A 33 29.60 -14.40 8.00
CA GLN A 33 30.33 -13.27 7.38
C GLN A 33 31.47 -12.70 8.23
N ARG A 34 31.51 -12.96 9.54
CA ARG A 34 32.58 -12.49 10.42
C ARG A 34 33.85 -13.33 10.30
N GLU A 35 33.69 -14.56 9.83
CA GLU A 35 34.73 -15.60 9.86
C GLU A 35 35.21 -15.99 8.44
N HIS A 36 34.45 -15.58 7.39
CA HIS A 36 34.66 -16.08 6.04
C HIS A 36 34.69 -14.95 5.00
N SER A 37 35.36 -15.22 3.86
CA SER A 37 35.42 -14.29 2.72
C SER A 37 34.06 -14.05 2.06
N SER A 38 33.96 -12.97 1.29
CA SER A 38 32.74 -12.60 0.56
C SER A 38 32.28 -13.68 -0.42
N GLU A 39 33.20 -14.38 -1.07
CA GLU A 39 32.91 -15.47 -2.04
C GLU A 39 32.25 -16.68 -1.37
N GLN A 40 32.73 -17.09 -0.20
CA GLN A 40 32.17 -18.18 0.57
C GLN A 40 30.77 -17.87 1.10
N VAL A 41 30.43 -16.60 1.25
CA VAL A 41 29.13 -16.14 1.76
C VAL A 41 28.07 -16.03 0.66
N GLN A 42 28.47 -15.95 -0.63
CA GLN A 42 27.57 -15.68 -1.74
C GLN A 42 26.44 -16.71 -1.87
N SER A 43 26.73 -18.00 -1.79
CA SER A 43 25.72 -19.07 -1.90
C SER A 43 24.65 -18.98 -0.82
N ARG A 44 25.03 -18.57 0.40
CA ARG A 44 24.11 -18.34 1.51
C ARG A 44 23.18 -17.15 1.27
N TRP A 45 23.72 -16.06 0.69
CA TRP A 45 22.92 -14.93 0.28
C TRP A 45 21.95 -15.28 -0.84
N ASP A 46 22.34 -16.11 -1.78
CA ASP A 46 21.47 -16.55 -2.87
C ASP A 46 20.33 -17.43 -2.35
N TYR A 47 20.59 -18.25 -1.34
CA TYR A 47 19.55 -18.96 -0.63
C TYR A 47 18.55 -18.01 0.05
N ALA A 48 19.03 -17.01 0.80
CA ALA A 48 18.17 -16.02 1.45
C ALA A 48 17.35 -15.22 0.43
N LYS A 49 17.93 -14.87 -0.73
CA LYS A 49 17.20 -14.21 -1.84
C LYS A 49 16.07 -15.10 -2.39
N ARG A 50 16.31 -16.41 -2.56
CA ARG A 50 15.27 -17.35 -3.01
C ARG A 50 14.12 -17.45 -2.02
N LEU A 51 14.40 -17.59 -0.73
CA LEU A 51 13.36 -17.59 0.32
C LEU A 51 12.53 -16.30 0.31
N ASN A 52 13.19 -15.17 0.19
CA ASN A 52 12.51 -13.87 0.16
C ASN A 52 11.68 -13.70 -1.14
N MET A 53 12.12 -14.25 -2.28
CA MET A 53 11.36 -14.26 -3.52
C MET A 53 10.13 -15.16 -3.40
N GLU A 54 10.27 -16.31 -2.77
CA GLU A 54 9.16 -17.24 -2.52
C GLU A 54 8.10 -16.59 -1.63
N LEU A 55 8.50 -15.93 -0.56
CA LEU A 55 7.60 -15.14 0.29
C LEU A 55 6.89 -14.04 -0.52
N SER A 56 7.60 -13.37 -1.44
CA SER A 56 7.00 -12.35 -2.31
C SER A 56 5.93 -12.94 -3.25
N ARG A 57 6.16 -14.16 -3.77
CA ARG A 57 5.18 -14.88 -4.60
C ARG A 57 3.93 -15.25 -3.82
N LYS A 58 4.08 -15.82 -2.61
CA LYS A 58 2.97 -16.14 -1.71
C LYS A 58 2.12 -14.90 -1.40
N ILE A 59 2.76 -13.77 -1.10
CA ILE A 59 2.04 -12.52 -0.83
C ILE A 59 1.27 -12.04 -2.07
N ALA A 60 1.91 -12.05 -3.25
CA ALA A 60 1.28 -11.62 -4.49
C ALA A 60 0.08 -12.52 -4.85
N GLU A 61 0.23 -13.83 -4.67
CA GLU A 61 -0.84 -14.82 -4.89
C GLU A 61 -2.05 -14.54 -3.97
N GLU A 62 -1.81 -14.30 -2.68
CA GLU A 62 -2.89 -13.98 -1.74
C GLU A 62 -3.61 -12.67 -2.07
N ILE A 63 -2.87 -11.65 -2.56
CA ILE A 63 -3.47 -10.38 -3.01
C ILE A 63 -4.36 -10.64 -4.24
N THR A 64 -3.89 -11.40 -5.22
CA THR A 64 -4.64 -11.64 -6.46
C THR A 64 -5.82 -12.61 -6.25
N LYS A 65 -5.69 -13.61 -5.37
CA LYS A 65 -6.80 -14.46 -4.93
C LYS A 65 -7.89 -13.64 -4.26
N TYR A 66 -7.51 -12.74 -3.35
CA TYR A 66 -8.46 -11.87 -2.68
C TYR A 66 -9.16 -10.89 -3.65
N ALA A 67 -8.43 -10.38 -4.64
CA ALA A 67 -9.02 -9.56 -5.69
C ALA A 67 -10.04 -10.35 -6.53
N ALA A 68 -9.74 -11.59 -6.89
CA ALA A 68 -10.64 -12.45 -7.65
C ALA A 68 -11.89 -12.85 -6.85
N GLU A 69 -11.75 -13.13 -5.56
CA GLU A 69 -12.86 -13.45 -4.64
C GLU A 69 -13.93 -12.34 -4.63
N TYR A 70 -13.49 -11.09 -4.68
CA TYR A 70 -14.38 -9.92 -4.71
C TYR A 70 -14.66 -9.39 -6.13
N GLN A 71 -14.25 -10.11 -7.18
CA GLN A 71 -14.40 -9.72 -8.58
C GLN A 71 -13.91 -8.29 -8.82
N ALA A 72 -12.73 -7.96 -8.28
CA ALA A 72 -12.18 -6.61 -8.33
C ALA A 72 -11.69 -6.28 -9.74
N ASP A 73 -12.15 -5.18 -10.31
CA ASP A 73 -11.70 -4.66 -11.61
C ASP A 73 -10.25 -4.16 -11.57
N VAL A 74 -9.79 -3.72 -10.38
CA VAL A 74 -8.49 -3.11 -10.23
C VAL A 74 -7.86 -3.39 -8.87
N ILE A 75 -6.55 -3.70 -8.87
CA ILE A 75 -5.70 -3.72 -7.68
C ILE A 75 -4.97 -2.39 -7.62
N VAL A 76 -5.17 -1.63 -6.53
CA VAL A 76 -4.53 -0.32 -6.34
C VAL A 76 -3.34 -0.46 -5.41
N LEU A 77 -2.17 -0.07 -5.88
CA LEU A 77 -0.90 -0.12 -5.14
C LEU A 77 -0.31 1.28 -4.98
N GLU A 78 0.63 1.43 -4.05
CA GLU A 78 1.39 2.67 -3.91
C GLU A 78 2.49 2.75 -4.97
N TYR A 79 2.69 3.93 -5.56
CA TYR A 79 3.86 4.23 -6.35
C TYR A 79 5.04 4.51 -5.41
N LEU A 80 6.04 3.63 -5.44
CA LEU A 80 7.22 3.69 -4.58
C LEU A 80 8.44 4.06 -5.42
N GLU A 81 8.74 5.35 -5.51
CA GLU A 81 10.05 5.82 -5.98
C GLU A 81 11.05 5.79 -4.82
N MET A 82 12.11 5.04 -5.01
CA MET A 82 13.27 5.13 -4.13
C MET A 82 14.32 6.00 -4.82
N GLN A 83 14.35 7.27 -4.46
CA GLN A 83 15.37 8.21 -4.93
C GLN A 83 16.57 8.18 -3.98
N GLY A 84 17.77 8.14 -4.57
CA GLY A 84 19.04 8.29 -3.85
C GLY A 84 19.87 7.01 -3.70
N LYS A 85 21.17 7.20 -3.47
CA LYS A 85 22.13 6.13 -3.16
C LYS A 85 21.91 5.65 -1.73
N ILE A 86 21.58 4.38 -1.56
CA ILE A 86 21.38 3.77 -0.26
C ILE A 86 22.58 2.86 0.01
N SER A 87 23.26 3.08 1.13
CA SER A 87 24.46 2.33 1.52
C SER A 87 24.32 1.69 2.91
N GLY A 88 25.20 0.74 3.22
CA GLY A 88 25.32 0.10 4.52
C GLY A 88 24.11 -0.73 4.97
N LYS A 89 23.82 -0.73 6.27
CA LYS A 89 22.74 -1.53 6.89
C LYS A 89 21.35 -1.22 6.32
N LYS A 90 21.13 0.00 5.84
CA LYS A 90 19.88 0.40 5.17
C LYS A 90 19.70 -0.30 3.81
N LYS A 91 20.80 -0.46 3.03
CA LYS A 91 20.79 -1.17 1.75
C LYS A 91 20.33 -2.61 1.93
N GLN A 92 20.83 -3.31 2.94
CA GLN A 92 20.46 -4.69 3.25
C GLN A 92 18.97 -4.81 3.60
N LYS A 93 18.45 -3.94 4.48
CA LYS A 93 17.03 -3.92 4.84
C LYS A 93 16.13 -3.69 3.62
N LEU A 94 16.55 -2.85 2.69
CA LEU A 94 15.80 -2.54 1.47
C LEU A 94 15.84 -3.65 0.42
N HIS A 95 16.98 -4.35 0.29
CA HIS A 95 17.04 -5.54 -0.56
C HIS A 95 16.10 -6.67 -0.08
N LEU A 96 15.86 -6.74 1.22
CA LEU A 96 14.91 -7.69 1.81
C LEU A 96 13.47 -7.18 1.77
N TRP A 97 13.25 -5.89 1.54
CA TRP A 97 11.93 -5.29 1.45
C TRP A 97 11.46 -5.22 0.00
N ARG A 98 11.03 -6.36 -0.52
CA ARG A 98 10.71 -6.55 -1.94
C ARG A 98 9.33 -6.04 -2.34
N LYS A 99 8.92 -4.85 -1.89
CA LYS A 99 7.63 -4.27 -2.31
C LYS A 99 7.51 -4.16 -3.83
N ARG A 100 8.60 -3.83 -4.54
CA ARG A 100 8.59 -3.76 -6.02
C ARG A 100 8.40 -5.13 -6.66
N ASP A 101 9.03 -6.17 -6.13
CA ASP A 101 8.90 -7.53 -6.65
C ASP A 101 7.46 -8.04 -6.42
N ILE A 102 6.88 -7.78 -5.23
CA ILE A 102 5.48 -8.08 -4.95
C ILE A 102 4.56 -7.34 -5.94
N GLN A 103 4.79 -6.05 -6.19
CA GLN A 103 4.00 -5.29 -7.15
C GLN A 103 4.08 -5.85 -8.57
N LYS A 104 5.30 -6.20 -9.05
CA LYS A 104 5.49 -6.84 -10.36
C LYS A 104 4.80 -8.20 -10.46
N LEU A 105 4.91 -9.01 -9.42
CA LEU A 105 4.25 -10.32 -9.35
C LEU A 105 2.72 -10.18 -9.34
N CYS A 106 2.19 -9.22 -8.57
CA CYS A 106 0.76 -8.91 -8.58
C CYS A 106 0.30 -8.45 -9.98
N GLU A 107 1.07 -7.61 -10.66
CA GLU A 107 0.75 -7.12 -12.00
C GLU A 107 0.69 -8.27 -13.02
N HIS A 108 1.69 -9.16 -13.00
CA HIS A 108 1.70 -10.37 -13.83
C HIS A 108 0.49 -11.29 -13.59
N GLN A 109 0.18 -11.55 -12.32
CA GLN A 109 -0.92 -12.45 -11.96
C GLN A 109 -2.29 -11.80 -12.21
N ALA A 110 -2.44 -10.50 -11.92
CA ALA A 110 -3.65 -9.75 -12.14
C ALA A 110 -4.05 -9.70 -13.62
N HIS A 111 -3.08 -9.47 -14.52
CA HIS A 111 -3.32 -9.46 -15.98
C HIS A 111 -3.88 -10.81 -16.46
N ARG A 112 -3.38 -11.92 -15.94
CA ARG A 112 -3.90 -13.27 -16.28
C ARG A 112 -5.36 -13.46 -15.87
N ASN A 113 -5.81 -12.74 -14.85
CA ASN A 113 -7.18 -12.80 -14.33
C ASN A 113 -8.07 -11.66 -14.87
N GLY A 114 -7.58 -10.88 -15.85
CA GLY A 114 -8.32 -9.72 -16.40
C GLY A 114 -8.42 -8.52 -15.45
N THR A 115 -7.74 -8.56 -14.29
CA THR A 115 -7.73 -7.47 -13.31
C THR A 115 -6.64 -6.46 -13.65
N ARG A 116 -6.97 -5.16 -13.67
CA ARG A 116 -5.99 -4.09 -13.88
C ARG A 116 -5.20 -3.80 -12.61
N VAL A 117 -3.97 -3.30 -12.76
CA VAL A 117 -3.19 -2.75 -11.65
C VAL A 117 -3.03 -1.25 -11.85
N SER A 118 -3.32 -0.48 -10.81
CA SER A 118 -3.14 0.97 -10.79
C SER A 118 -2.25 1.40 -9.64
N ARG A 119 -1.53 2.50 -9.81
CA ARG A 119 -0.63 3.05 -8.79
C ARG A 119 -1.06 4.46 -8.41
N VAL A 120 -0.97 4.76 -7.11
CA VAL A 120 -1.26 6.09 -6.53
C VAL A 120 -0.05 6.57 -5.72
N SER A 121 0.06 7.88 -5.52
CA SER A 121 1.13 8.45 -4.71
C SER A 121 1.08 7.92 -3.27
N ALA A 122 2.23 7.44 -2.77
CA ALA A 122 2.40 6.96 -1.39
C ALA A 122 2.47 8.11 -0.35
N ARG A 123 2.66 9.36 -0.81
CA ARG A 123 2.88 10.49 0.10
C ARG A 123 1.68 10.68 1.04
N ASN A 124 1.93 10.69 2.35
CA ASN A 124 0.94 10.89 3.41
C ASN A 124 -0.17 9.82 3.55
N THR A 125 -0.17 8.73 2.82
CA THR A 125 -1.20 7.66 2.94
C THR A 125 -1.29 7.12 4.35
N SER A 126 -0.15 6.86 5.00
CA SER A 126 -0.05 6.35 6.37
C SER A 126 0.12 7.42 7.45
N ARG A 127 0.26 8.70 7.03
CA ARG A 127 0.39 9.84 7.96
C ARG A 127 -0.97 10.47 8.31
N LEU A 128 -1.94 10.35 7.41
CA LEU A 128 -3.26 10.94 7.57
C LEU A 128 -4.28 9.87 7.99
N ALA A 129 -5.12 10.23 8.94
CA ALA A 129 -6.25 9.43 9.37
C ALA A 129 -7.28 9.28 8.24
N CYS A 130 -7.80 8.07 8.04
CA CYS A 130 -8.78 7.82 6.99
C CYS A 130 -10.14 8.51 7.22
N ASP A 131 -10.45 8.89 8.47
CA ASP A 131 -11.66 9.64 8.84
C ASP A 131 -11.59 11.14 8.54
N GLY A 132 -10.44 11.64 8.06
CA GLY A 132 -10.24 13.05 7.76
C GLY A 132 -9.87 13.93 8.95
N SER A 133 -9.66 13.37 10.15
CA SER A 133 -9.34 14.13 11.36
C SER A 133 -7.94 14.74 11.38
N GLY A 134 -7.08 14.40 10.40
CA GLY A 134 -5.74 14.97 10.25
C GLY A 134 -4.62 13.96 10.44
N ALA A 135 -3.46 14.41 10.95
CA ALA A 135 -2.33 13.51 11.15
C ALA A 135 -2.58 12.52 12.29
N VAL A 136 -2.14 11.28 12.09
CA VAL A 136 -2.22 10.22 13.10
C VAL A 136 -1.02 10.30 14.06
N VAL A 137 -1.24 9.96 15.33
CA VAL A 137 -0.19 9.73 16.32
C VAL A 137 0.07 8.23 16.39
N ARG A 138 1.30 7.80 16.06
CA ARG A 138 1.67 6.37 16.10
C ARG A 138 2.00 5.93 17.52
N ASN A 139 1.56 4.74 17.88
CA ASN A 139 1.95 4.13 19.14
C ASN A 139 3.44 3.72 19.08
N GLN A 140 4.20 4.01 20.14
CA GLN A 140 5.65 3.72 20.18
C GLN A 140 5.94 2.24 20.47
N GLU A 141 5.09 1.58 21.23
CA GLU A 141 5.23 0.17 21.59
C GLU A 141 4.65 -0.75 20.50
N ASN A 142 3.50 -0.38 19.96
CA ASN A 142 2.84 -1.13 18.89
C ASN A 142 2.71 -0.29 17.62
N HIS A 143 3.70 -0.39 16.74
CA HIS A 143 3.75 0.37 15.48
C HIS A 143 2.61 0.10 14.51
N SER A 144 1.83 -0.98 14.72
CA SER A 144 0.62 -1.29 13.94
C SER A 144 -0.58 -0.44 14.35
N LEU A 145 -0.53 0.23 15.53
CA LEU A 145 -1.60 1.06 16.04
C LEU A 145 -1.28 2.55 15.91
N CYS A 146 -2.32 3.33 15.68
CA CYS A 146 -2.29 4.78 15.71
C CYS A 146 -3.55 5.33 16.38
N THR A 147 -3.44 6.54 16.91
CA THR A 147 -4.55 7.30 17.48
C THR A 147 -4.89 8.46 16.54
N PHE A 148 -6.15 8.57 16.18
CA PHE A 148 -6.69 9.68 15.39
C PHE A 148 -6.93 10.91 16.29
N ARG A 149 -7.08 12.09 15.72
CA ARG A 149 -7.41 13.29 16.48
C ARG A 149 -8.74 13.20 17.24
N THR A 150 -9.63 12.34 16.78
CA THR A 150 -10.90 12.00 17.45
C THR A 150 -10.74 11.13 18.70
N GLY A 151 -9.51 10.73 19.06
CA GLY A 151 -9.23 9.79 20.15
C GLY A 151 -9.37 8.32 19.75
N LYS A 152 -9.86 8.02 18.55
CA LYS A 152 -10.05 6.64 18.08
C LYS A 152 -8.71 5.97 17.82
N GLN A 153 -8.51 4.79 18.42
CA GLN A 153 -7.39 3.90 18.08
C GLN A 153 -7.73 3.06 16.85
N TYR A 154 -6.79 2.93 15.94
CA TYR A 154 -6.99 2.22 14.69
C TYR A 154 -5.70 1.57 14.17
N ASN A 155 -5.84 0.54 13.31
CA ASN A 155 -4.68 -0.05 12.65
C ASN A 155 -4.14 0.91 11.56
N CYS A 156 -2.84 1.24 11.64
CA CYS A 156 -2.17 2.18 10.72
C CYS A 156 -2.23 1.75 9.26
N ASP A 157 -1.98 0.46 9.01
CA ASP A 157 -1.90 -0.09 7.64
C ASP A 157 -3.29 -0.16 7.02
N LEU A 158 -4.30 -0.49 7.82
CA LEU A 158 -5.69 -0.50 7.36
C LEU A 158 -6.18 0.92 7.02
N SER A 159 -5.86 1.92 7.86
CA SER A 159 -6.14 3.33 7.56
C SER A 159 -5.45 3.78 6.26
N ALA A 160 -4.17 3.42 6.09
CA ALA A 160 -3.42 3.72 4.87
C ALA A 160 -4.04 3.06 3.63
N THR A 161 -4.48 1.81 3.74
CA THR A 161 -5.13 1.07 2.66
C THR A 161 -6.41 1.75 2.19
N TYR A 162 -7.22 2.29 3.10
CA TYR A 162 -8.40 3.06 2.74
C TYR A 162 -8.05 4.36 2.00
N ASN A 163 -7.00 5.06 2.43
CA ASN A 163 -6.53 6.26 1.75
C ASN A 163 -5.99 5.95 0.35
N ILE A 164 -5.30 4.82 0.16
CA ILE A 164 -4.80 4.36 -1.15
C ILE A 164 -5.98 4.13 -2.11
N GLY A 165 -6.97 3.37 -1.68
CA GLY A 165 -8.16 3.11 -2.49
C GLY A 165 -8.97 4.37 -2.79
N ALA A 166 -9.12 5.26 -1.80
CA ALA A 166 -9.82 6.53 -1.97
C ALA A 166 -9.15 7.42 -3.03
N ARG A 167 -7.83 7.51 -3.06
CA ARG A 167 -7.09 8.31 -4.07
C ARG A 167 -7.31 7.82 -5.49
N TYR A 168 -7.42 6.51 -5.65
CA TYR A 168 -7.77 5.92 -6.95
C TYR A 168 -9.17 6.37 -7.37
N PHE A 169 -10.17 6.16 -6.53
CA PHE A 169 -11.56 6.49 -6.88
C PHE A 169 -11.80 7.99 -7.03
N ILE A 170 -11.18 8.84 -6.21
CA ILE A 170 -11.23 10.31 -6.38
C ILE A 170 -10.72 10.69 -7.78
N ARG A 171 -9.60 10.11 -8.23
CA ARG A 171 -9.06 10.36 -9.56
C ARG A 171 -10.03 9.92 -10.66
N GLU A 172 -10.60 8.73 -10.54
CA GLU A 172 -11.50 8.19 -11.56
C GLU A 172 -12.86 8.92 -11.57
N LEU A 173 -13.37 9.33 -10.40
CA LEU A 173 -14.62 10.11 -10.30
C LEU A 173 -14.49 11.51 -10.92
N LEU A 174 -13.35 12.16 -10.80
CA LEU A 174 -13.13 13.50 -11.36
C LEU A 174 -12.76 13.48 -12.85
N LYS A 175 -12.30 12.36 -13.38
CA LYS A 175 -11.82 12.24 -14.77
C LYS A 175 -12.84 12.58 -15.83
N PRO A 176 -14.13 12.19 -15.71
CA PRO A 176 -15.14 12.47 -16.74
C PRO A 176 -15.58 13.93 -16.81
N PHE A 177 -15.33 14.73 -15.75
CA PHE A 177 -15.85 16.08 -15.67
C PHE A 177 -14.95 17.10 -16.39
N PRO A 178 -15.55 18.09 -17.09
CA PRO A 178 -14.80 19.24 -17.63
C PRO A 178 -14.19 20.08 -16.52
N GLU A 179 -13.23 20.95 -16.86
CA GLU A 179 -12.44 21.75 -15.92
C GLU A 179 -13.32 22.62 -14.98
N THR A 180 -14.38 23.22 -15.53
CA THR A 180 -15.32 24.07 -14.77
C THR A 180 -16.05 23.31 -13.67
N GLU A 181 -16.61 22.17 -13.99
CA GLU A 181 -17.33 21.32 -13.03
C GLU A 181 -16.36 20.70 -12.01
N ARG A 182 -15.17 20.27 -12.49
CA ARG A 182 -14.10 19.78 -11.60
C ARG A 182 -13.68 20.83 -10.58
N SER A 183 -13.48 22.08 -11.00
CA SER A 183 -13.15 23.19 -10.12
C SER A 183 -14.24 23.46 -9.10
N SER A 184 -15.52 23.34 -9.48
CA SER A 184 -16.65 23.43 -8.56
C SER A 184 -16.62 22.32 -7.51
N LEU A 185 -16.42 21.06 -7.92
CA LEU A 185 -16.29 19.92 -7.00
C LEU A 185 -15.07 20.07 -6.07
N GLU A 186 -13.95 20.56 -6.58
CA GLU A 186 -12.73 20.84 -5.79
C GLU A 186 -12.94 21.99 -4.79
N THR A 187 -13.84 22.93 -5.05
CA THR A 187 -14.20 23.97 -4.10
C THR A 187 -15.06 23.40 -2.97
N LYS A 188 -16.01 22.53 -3.27
CA LYS A 188 -16.88 21.88 -2.28
C LYS A 188 -16.11 20.87 -1.41
N VAL A 189 -15.12 20.17 -1.97
CA VAL A 189 -14.26 19.23 -1.26
C VAL A 189 -12.80 19.62 -1.45
N ALA A 190 -12.36 20.67 -0.75
CA ALA A 190 -11.05 21.31 -0.93
C ALA A 190 -9.85 20.35 -0.86
N ALA A 191 -9.95 19.24 -0.11
CA ALA A 191 -8.90 18.23 0.01
C ALA A 191 -8.58 17.54 -1.34
N VAL A 192 -9.55 17.41 -2.26
CA VAL A 192 -9.34 16.72 -3.54
C VAL A 192 -8.47 17.48 -4.53
N LYS A 193 -8.32 18.80 -4.36
CA LYS A 193 -7.38 19.63 -5.12
C LYS A 193 -5.93 19.16 -4.98
N ARG A 194 -5.57 18.59 -3.82
CA ARG A 194 -4.23 18.07 -3.56
C ARG A 194 -4.28 16.54 -3.41
N ARG A 195 -4.16 15.80 -4.49
CA ARG A 195 -4.21 14.32 -4.52
C ARG A 195 -3.35 13.62 -3.47
N THR A 196 -2.25 14.23 -3.01
CA THR A 196 -1.35 13.69 -1.99
C THR A 196 -1.85 13.85 -0.55
N SER A 197 -2.92 14.61 -0.34
CA SER A 197 -3.55 14.83 0.97
C SER A 197 -4.96 14.26 1.08
N CYS A 198 -5.54 13.74 -0.02
CA CYS A 198 -6.85 13.12 0.02
C CYS A 198 -6.86 11.86 0.88
N VAL A 199 -7.93 11.68 1.65
CA VAL A 199 -8.19 10.56 2.51
C VAL A 199 -9.54 9.90 2.20
N TYR A 200 -9.85 8.79 2.85
CA TYR A 200 -11.08 8.03 2.62
C TYR A 200 -12.36 8.85 2.89
N ALA A 201 -12.38 9.70 3.92
CA ALA A 201 -13.52 10.57 4.19
C ALA A 201 -13.81 11.54 3.04
N ASP A 202 -12.78 12.00 2.32
CA ASP A 202 -12.93 12.92 1.18
C ASP A 202 -13.57 12.23 -0.02
N LEU A 203 -13.30 10.93 -0.24
CA LEU A 203 -13.96 10.14 -1.26
C LEU A 203 -15.48 10.11 -1.03
N ARG A 204 -15.90 9.84 0.21
CA ARG A 204 -17.32 9.77 0.56
C ARG A 204 -18.04 11.12 0.34
N LYS A 205 -17.40 12.23 0.73
CA LYS A 205 -17.91 13.58 0.49
C LYS A 205 -18.01 13.87 -1.01
N LEU A 206 -16.94 13.58 -1.77
CA LEU A 206 -16.93 13.79 -3.21
C LEU A 206 -18.01 12.99 -3.92
N HIS A 207 -18.22 11.74 -3.52
CA HIS A 207 -19.25 10.91 -4.12
C HIS A 207 -20.66 11.49 -3.96
N VAL A 208 -20.97 12.08 -2.80
CA VAL A 208 -22.24 12.79 -2.56
C VAL A 208 -22.36 14.00 -3.49
N GLU A 209 -21.32 14.83 -3.60
CA GLU A 209 -21.33 16.02 -4.45
C GLU A 209 -21.44 15.69 -5.94
N VAL A 210 -20.79 14.62 -6.38
CA VAL A 210 -20.91 14.12 -7.76
C VAL A 210 -22.34 13.66 -8.07
N ASN A 211 -23.00 13.00 -7.13
CA ASN A 211 -24.39 12.57 -7.33
C ASN A 211 -25.35 13.77 -7.35
N ASN A 212 -25.15 14.77 -6.49
CA ASN A 212 -25.92 16.02 -6.49
C ASN A 212 -25.76 16.76 -7.81
N LEU A 213 -24.55 16.81 -8.36
CA LEU A 213 -24.29 17.45 -9.66
C LEU A 213 -24.97 16.74 -10.84
N LYS A 214 -25.08 15.42 -10.79
CA LYS A 214 -25.75 14.62 -11.84
C LYS A 214 -27.26 14.66 -11.76
N ALA A 215 -27.81 15.01 -10.60
CA ALA A 215 -29.23 15.12 -10.35
C ALA A 215 -29.79 16.53 -10.66
N ALA A 216 -28.93 17.54 -10.79
CA ALA A 216 -29.25 18.91 -11.15
C ALA A 216 -29.19 19.13 -12.67
#